data_c3f84a643f1ef65e3e748ca893fa9c13
#
_entry.id   c3f84a643f1ef65e3e748ca893fa9c13
#
_cell.length_a   1.000
_cell.length_b   1.000
_cell.length_c   1.000
_cell.angle_alpha   90.00
_cell.angle_beta   90.00
_cell.angle_gamma   90.00
#
_symmetry.space_group_name_H-M   'P 1'
#
loop_
_entity.id
_entity.type
_entity.pdbx_description
1 polymer ?
#
loop_
_entity_poly.entity_id
_entity_poly.type
_entity_poly.pdbx_seq_one_letter_code
_entity_poly.pdbx_strand_id
1 'polypeptide(L)'
;MASRRNLKKVISDIIGDVLTECIICAHYVPGVDQKAISDIMLELIDIDEEFIARISHTEPGNAKQYYRAFYADFDNRINAVIEKFNNLKK
;
A
#
# COMPACT_ATOMS: atom_id res chain seq x y z
N MET A 1 0.58 4.48 -22.07
CA MET A 1 1.08 5.34 -20.99
C MET A 1 0.03 5.50 -19.92
N ALA A 2 0.38 5.22 -18.68
CA ALA A 2 -0.60 5.28 -17.59
C ALA A 2 -0.90 6.75 -17.26
N SER A 3 -2.19 7.11 -17.22
CA SER A 3 -2.62 8.42 -16.78
C SER A 3 -2.52 8.49 -15.24
N ARG A 4 -2.50 9.70 -14.69
CA ARG A 4 -2.53 9.88 -13.23
C ARG A 4 -3.72 9.17 -12.61
N ARG A 5 -4.87 9.21 -13.28
CA ARG A 5 -6.09 8.57 -12.83
C ARG A 5 -5.91 7.05 -12.73
N ASN A 6 -5.34 6.43 -13.76
CA ASN A 6 -5.08 4.99 -13.76
C ASN A 6 -4.07 4.61 -12.68
N LEU A 7 -3.04 5.42 -12.51
CA LEU A 7 -2.03 5.15 -11.49
C LEU A 7 -2.63 5.21 -10.08
N LYS A 8 -3.46 6.21 -9.80
CA LYS A 8 -4.17 6.30 -8.52
C LYS A 8 -5.03 5.07 -8.28
N LYS A 9 -5.73 4.61 -9.31
CA LYS A 9 -6.56 3.43 -9.22
C LYS A 9 -5.75 2.18 -8.91
N VAL A 10 -4.62 1.99 -9.60
CA VAL A 10 -3.74 0.84 -9.37
C VAL A 10 -3.23 0.83 -7.93
N ILE A 11 -2.77 1.96 -7.44
CA ILE A 11 -2.28 2.08 -6.06
C ILE A 11 -3.38 1.74 -5.06
N SER A 12 -4.55 2.33 -5.23
CA SER A 12 -5.69 2.09 -4.32
C SER A 12 -6.18 0.64 -4.40
N ASP A 13 -6.15 0.03 -5.58
CA ASP A 13 -6.55 -1.37 -5.73
C ASP A 13 -5.59 -2.30 -4.99
N ILE A 14 -4.29 -2.06 -5.09
CA ILE A 14 -3.29 -2.87 -4.38
C ILE A 14 -3.46 -2.72 -2.87
N ILE A 15 -3.58 -1.49 -2.40
CA ILE A 15 -3.80 -1.21 -0.97
C ILE A 15 -5.09 -1.87 -0.49
N GLY A 16 -6.16 -1.77 -1.28
CA GLY A 16 -7.46 -2.37 -0.94
C GLY A 16 -7.38 -3.89 -0.83
N ASP A 17 -6.61 -4.54 -1.70
CA ASP A 17 -6.43 -5.99 -1.65
C ASP A 17 -5.73 -6.41 -0.35
N VAL A 18 -4.68 -5.70 0.04
CA VAL A 18 -3.96 -6.01 1.28
C VAL A 18 -4.83 -5.71 2.50
N LEU A 19 -5.60 -4.62 2.47
CA LEU A 19 -6.54 -4.31 3.55
C LEU A 19 -7.59 -5.42 3.71
N THR A 20 -8.09 -5.94 2.60
CA THR A 20 -9.05 -7.04 2.62
C THR A 20 -8.46 -8.28 3.27
N GLU A 21 -7.21 -8.62 2.93
CA GLU A 21 -6.50 -9.74 3.56
C GLU A 21 -6.34 -9.53 5.06
N CYS A 22 -6.08 -8.30 5.50
CA CYS A 22 -5.99 -7.97 6.92
C CYS A 22 -7.32 -8.20 7.63
N ILE A 23 -8.42 -7.78 7.01
CA ILE A 23 -9.76 -7.96 7.57
C ILE A 23 -10.09 -9.45 7.70
N ILE A 24 -9.81 -10.22 6.65
CA ILE A 24 -10.03 -11.66 6.66
C ILE A 24 -9.23 -12.33 7.77
N CYS A 25 -7.96 -11.96 7.91
CA CYS A 25 -7.09 -12.50 8.94
C CYS A 25 -7.63 -12.18 10.34
N ALA A 26 -8.10 -10.94 10.55
CA ALA A 26 -8.63 -10.51 11.84
C ALA A 26 -9.86 -11.32 12.25
N HIS A 27 -10.67 -11.72 11.28
CA HIS A 27 -11.91 -12.46 11.55
C HIS A 27 -11.73 -13.98 11.64
N TYR A 28 -10.81 -14.53 10.86
CA TYR A 28 -10.77 -15.98 10.66
C TYR A 28 -9.54 -16.67 11.26
N VAL A 29 -8.53 -15.94 11.69
CA VAL A 29 -7.35 -16.54 12.31
C VAL A 29 -7.46 -16.40 13.83
N PRO A 30 -7.65 -17.51 14.55
CA PRO A 30 -7.77 -17.43 16.02
C PRO A 30 -6.45 -17.03 16.66
N GLY A 31 -6.53 -16.19 17.68
CA GLY A 31 -5.36 -15.78 18.46
C GLY A 31 -4.49 -14.72 17.79
N VAL A 32 -4.90 -14.20 16.63
CA VAL A 32 -4.13 -13.14 15.97
C VAL A 32 -4.21 -11.84 16.78
N ASP A 33 -3.11 -11.09 16.83
CA ASP A 33 -3.05 -9.82 17.53
C ASP A 33 -3.84 -8.75 16.77
N GLN A 34 -5.01 -8.42 17.27
CA GLN A 34 -5.92 -7.45 16.63
C GLN A 34 -5.30 -6.06 16.56
N LYS A 35 -4.56 -5.68 17.59
CA LYS A 35 -3.90 -4.37 17.60
C LYS A 35 -2.82 -4.29 16.52
N ALA A 36 -2.04 -5.35 16.37
CA ALA A 36 -1.00 -5.38 15.34
C ALA A 36 -1.61 -5.30 13.95
N ILE A 37 -2.73 -5.98 13.72
CA ILE A 37 -3.43 -5.89 12.43
C ILE A 37 -3.96 -4.47 12.20
N SER A 38 -4.55 -3.85 13.22
CA SER A 38 -5.03 -2.47 13.12
C SER A 38 -3.90 -1.51 12.77
N ASP A 39 -2.73 -1.69 13.38
CA ASP A 39 -1.56 -0.87 13.09
C ASP A 39 -1.11 -1.02 11.64
N ILE A 40 -1.14 -2.26 11.12
CA ILE A 40 -0.81 -2.53 9.71
C ILE A 40 -1.82 -1.85 8.79
N MET A 41 -3.11 -1.92 9.11
CA MET A 41 -4.15 -1.29 8.31
C MET A 41 -3.99 0.24 8.27
N LEU A 42 -3.66 0.85 9.41
CA LEU A 42 -3.39 2.29 9.47
C LEU A 42 -2.16 2.66 8.64
N GLU A 43 -1.12 1.84 8.68
CA GLU A 43 0.07 2.06 7.86
C GLU A 43 -0.26 2.00 6.37
N LEU A 44 -1.11 1.05 5.96
CA LEU A 44 -1.57 0.95 4.58
C LEU A 44 -2.35 2.19 4.13
N ILE A 45 -3.19 2.71 5.00
CA ILE A 45 -3.94 3.94 4.72
C ILE A 45 -2.99 5.12 4.56
N ASP A 46 -1.98 5.23 5.41
CA ASP A 46 -0.97 6.28 5.31
C ASP A 46 -0.20 6.19 4.01
N ILE A 47 0.17 4.98 3.58
CA ILE A 47 0.86 4.75 2.31
C ILE A 47 -0.03 5.21 1.15
N ASP A 48 -1.31 4.83 1.17
CA ASP A 48 -2.25 5.23 0.13
C ASP A 48 -2.31 6.75 0.01
N GLU A 49 -2.51 7.44 1.13
CA GLU A 49 -2.59 8.90 1.14
C GLU A 49 -1.30 9.55 0.63
N GLU A 50 -0.15 9.07 1.09
CA GLU A 50 1.14 9.61 0.68
C GLU A 50 1.37 9.45 -0.82
N PHE A 51 1.13 8.24 -1.36
CA PHE A 51 1.42 7.98 -2.76
C PHE A 51 0.39 8.62 -3.69
N ILE A 52 -0.87 8.71 -3.28
CA ILE A 52 -1.88 9.46 -4.03
C ILE A 52 -1.50 10.94 -4.11
N ALA A 53 -1.04 11.52 -3.00
CA ALA A 53 -0.59 12.91 -2.97
C ALA A 53 0.61 13.12 -3.89
N ARG A 54 1.56 12.18 -3.89
CA ARG A 54 2.75 12.26 -4.77
C ARG A 54 2.36 12.25 -6.24
N ILE A 55 1.38 11.43 -6.61
CA ILE A 55 0.87 11.39 -7.99
C ILE A 55 0.30 12.74 -8.39
N SER A 56 -0.45 13.36 -7.49
CA SER A 56 -1.10 14.65 -7.74
C SER A 56 -0.10 15.80 -7.91
N HIS A 57 1.11 15.66 -7.37
CA HIS A 57 2.14 16.69 -7.41
C HIS A 57 3.28 16.35 -8.37
N THR A 58 3.08 15.42 -9.31
CA THR A 58 4.10 15.04 -10.28
C THR A 58 4.43 16.21 -11.19
N GLU A 59 5.73 16.50 -11.34
CA GLU A 59 6.19 17.52 -12.26
C GLU A 59 6.30 16.96 -13.67
N PRO A 60 5.90 17.73 -14.71
CA PRO A 60 5.84 17.20 -16.07
C PRO A 60 7.19 16.91 -16.72
N GLY A 61 8.26 17.55 -16.27
CA GLY A 61 9.56 17.50 -16.96
C GLY A 61 10.30 16.16 -16.85
N ASN A 62 10.14 15.43 -15.75
CA ASN A 62 10.88 14.20 -15.46
C ASN A 62 9.98 13.04 -15.08
N ALA A 63 8.85 12.93 -15.77
CA ALA A 63 7.82 11.97 -15.42
C ALA A 63 8.32 10.53 -15.39
N LYS A 64 9.15 10.14 -16.39
CA LYS A 64 9.63 8.77 -16.49
C LYS A 64 10.51 8.37 -15.30
N GLN A 65 11.48 9.22 -14.94
CA GLN A 65 12.35 8.97 -13.78
C GLN A 65 11.57 9.04 -12.49
N TYR A 66 10.65 9.99 -12.41
CA TYR A 66 9.79 10.15 -11.25
C TYR A 66 8.98 8.87 -10.99
N TYR A 67 8.34 8.33 -12.01
CA TYR A 67 7.51 7.14 -11.86
C TYR A 67 8.33 5.90 -11.56
N ARG A 68 9.53 5.79 -12.09
CA ARG A 68 10.44 4.68 -11.77
C ARG A 68 10.78 4.68 -10.27
N ALA A 69 11.15 5.84 -9.73
CA ALA A 69 11.44 5.98 -8.30
C ALA A 69 10.19 5.76 -7.46
N PHE A 70 9.05 6.28 -7.93
CA PHE A 70 7.77 6.12 -7.29
C PHE A 70 7.40 4.64 -7.12
N TYR A 71 7.50 3.86 -8.18
CA TYR A 71 7.18 2.43 -8.12
C TYR A 71 8.14 1.66 -7.22
N ALA A 72 9.43 2.01 -7.26
CA ALA A 72 10.42 1.37 -6.39
C ALA A 72 10.09 1.66 -4.92
N ASP A 73 9.78 2.89 -4.58
CA ASP A 73 9.40 3.27 -3.21
C ASP A 73 8.11 2.55 -2.78
N PHE A 74 7.13 2.53 -3.65
CA PHE A 74 5.86 1.88 -3.36
C PHE A 74 6.06 0.40 -3.09
N ASP A 75 6.79 -0.30 -3.96
CA ASP A 75 7.08 -1.72 -3.80
C ASP A 75 7.79 -1.99 -2.48
N ASN A 76 8.79 -1.17 -2.13
CA ASN A 76 9.52 -1.32 -0.88
C ASN A 76 8.60 -1.15 0.33
N ARG A 77 7.73 -0.14 0.29
CA ARG A 77 6.79 0.12 1.40
C ARG A 77 5.77 -0.98 1.55
N ILE A 78 5.19 -1.43 0.44
CA ILE A 78 4.20 -2.49 0.44
C ILE A 78 4.81 -3.82 0.87
N ASN A 79 5.99 -4.16 0.35
CA ASN A 79 6.67 -5.40 0.72
C ASN A 79 7.00 -5.44 2.22
N ALA A 80 7.40 -4.32 2.80
CA ALA A 80 7.67 -4.23 4.23
C ALA A 80 6.40 -4.51 5.05
N VAL A 81 5.27 -3.96 4.62
CA VAL A 81 3.98 -4.18 5.29
C VAL A 81 3.53 -5.63 5.14
N ILE A 82 3.65 -6.19 3.94
CA ILE A 82 3.29 -7.58 3.68
C ILE A 82 4.13 -8.53 4.55
N GLU A 83 5.40 -8.24 4.70
CA GLU A 83 6.29 -9.02 5.56
C GLU A 83 5.82 -8.99 7.02
N LYS A 84 5.47 -7.82 7.53
CA LYS A 84 4.91 -7.70 8.88
C LYS A 84 3.63 -8.52 9.02
N PHE A 85 2.76 -8.45 8.03
CA PHE A 85 1.51 -9.19 8.02
C PHE A 85 1.75 -10.70 8.01
N ASN A 86 2.67 -11.18 7.18
CA ASN A 86 3.00 -12.59 7.10
C ASN A 86 3.58 -13.11 8.43
N ASN A 87 4.36 -12.29 9.13
CA ASN A 87 4.91 -12.66 10.43
C ASN A 87 3.81 -12.80 11.49
N LEU A 88 2.74 -12.04 11.39
CA LEU A 88 1.60 -12.16 12.29
C LEU A 88 0.83 -13.46 12.13
N LYS A 89 0.84 -14.02 10.92
CA LYS A 89 0.12 -15.25 10.62
C LYS A 89 0.83 -16.52 11.10
N LYS A 90 2.07 -16.41 11.48
CA LYS A 90 2.86 -17.57 11.92
C LYS A 90 2.51 -18.02 13.36
#